data_f2485d83af7a2ccebe6bca5a9eb54dc8
#
_entry.id   f2485d83af7a2ccebe6bca5a9eb54dc8
#
_cell.length_a   1.000
_cell.length_b   1.000
_cell.length_c   1.000
_cell.angle_alpha   90.00
_cell.angle_beta   90.00
_cell.angle_gamma   90.00
#
_symmetry.space_group_name_H-M   'P 1'
#
loop_
_entity.id
_entity.type
_entity.pdbx_description
1 polymer ?
#
loop_
_entity_poly.entity_id
_entity_poly.type
_entity_poly.pdbx_seq_one_letter_code
_entity_poly.pdbx_strand_id
1 'polypeptide(L)'
;MIDEALFDAEEKMEKAVSVARDDLSTIRTGRANPGMFSRIVIDYYGTNTPITQLASINVPEARLVVIKPYEANQLHAIETAIRNSDLGVNPTNDGTLIRVAVPQLTEERRRELVKQAKGKGEDARVSVRNIRRKAMEELHRIRKEGEAGEDDVGRAEKDLDKTTHQYVNQIDELVKHKEGELLEV
;
A
#
# COMPACT_ATOMS: atom_id res chain seq x y z
N MET A 1 1.73 29.36 -11.16
CA MET A 1 3.08 28.76 -11.05
C MET A 1 3.42 28.25 -9.65
N ILE A 2 3.44 29.10 -8.61
CA ILE A 2 3.67 28.64 -7.21
C ILE A 2 2.58 27.64 -6.79
N ASP A 3 1.32 28.03 -6.94
CA ASP A 3 0.19 27.18 -6.57
C ASP A 3 0.17 25.85 -7.33
N GLU A 4 0.56 25.90 -8.60
CA GLU A 4 0.68 24.69 -9.43
C GLU A 4 1.78 23.77 -8.95
N ALA A 5 2.95 24.32 -8.57
CA ALA A 5 4.06 23.54 -8.03
C ALA A 5 3.70 22.90 -6.68
N LEU A 6 3.00 23.62 -5.82
CA LEU A 6 2.53 23.11 -4.54
C LEU A 6 1.45 22.03 -4.71
N PHE A 7 0.51 22.26 -5.61
CA PHE A 7 -0.56 21.30 -5.92
C PHE A 7 0.00 20.00 -6.49
N ASP A 8 0.91 20.09 -7.47
CA ASP A 8 1.57 18.92 -8.06
C ASP A 8 2.34 18.11 -7.02
N ALA A 9 3.06 18.80 -6.12
CA ALA A 9 3.77 18.14 -5.04
C ALA A 9 2.82 17.41 -4.08
N GLU A 10 1.74 18.06 -3.69
CA GLU A 10 0.74 17.46 -2.78
C GLU A 10 0.07 16.24 -3.42
N GLU A 11 -0.33 16.33 -4.68
CA GLU A 11 -0.92 15.21 -5.41
C GLU A 11 0.04 14.00 -5.48
N LYS A 12 1.31 14.26 -5.75
CA LYS A 12 2.34 13.20 -5.77
C LYS A 12 2.60 12.61 -4.39
N MET A 13 2.59 13.41 -3.34
CA MET A 13 2.75 12.94 -1.95
C MET A 13 1.55 12.08 -1.54
N GLU A 14 0.34 12.48 -1.89
CA GLU A 14 -0.86 11.70 -1.65
C GLU A 14 -0.80 10.33 -2.34
N LYS A 15 -0.35 10.29 -3.58
CA LYS A 15 -0.11 9.03 -4.29
C LYS A 15 0.93 8.16 -3.60
N ALA A 16 2.01 8.74 -3.10
CA ALA A 16 3.03 8.00 -2.36
C ALA A 16 2.48 7.38 -1.08
N VAL A 17 1.62 8.09 -0.35
CA VAL A 17 0.93 7.56 0.84
C VAL A 17 -0.04 6.45 0.45
N SER A 18 -0.78 6.60 -0.63
CA SER A 18 -1.70 5.58 -1.15
C SER A 18 -0.95 4.29 -1.51
N VAL A 19 0.18 4.38 -2.20
CA VAL A 19 1.04 3.23 -2.50
C VAL A 19 1.55 2.57 -1.22
N ALA A 20 1.97 3.35 -0.24
CA ALA A 20 2.41 2.83 1.06
C ALA A 20 1.29 2.08 1.79
N ARG A 21 0.07 2.61 1.76
CA ARG A 21 -1.10 1.96 2.34
C ARG A 21 -1.37 0.61 1.69
N ASP A 22 -1.33 0.55 0.37
CA ASP A 22 -1.52 -0.69 -0.38
C ASP A 22 -0.39 -1.69 -0.10
N ASP A 23 0.86 -1.24 -0.06
CA ASP A 23 2.01 -2.08 0.26
C ASP A 23 1.91 -2.69 1.66
N LEU A 24 1.50 -1.90 2.63
CA LEU A 24 1.32 -2.36 4.01
C LEU A 24 0.13 -3.32 4.14
N SER A 25 -0.93 -3.11 3.36
CA SER A 25 -2.10 -3.99 3.38
C SER A 25 -1.80 -5.41 2.91
N THR A 26 -0.76 -5.59 2.09
CA THR A 26 -0.34 -6.91 1.62
C THR A 26 0.46 -7.70 2.65
N ILE A 27 0.94 -7.07 3.71
CA ILE A 27 1.66 -7.76 4.78
C ILE A 27 0.67 -8.58 5.61
N ARG A 28 0.92 -9.88 5.66
CA ARG A 28 0.11 -10.81 6.41
C ARG A 28 0.24 -10.54 7.92
N THR A 29 -0.90 -10.41 8.58
CA THR A 29 -0.99 -10.36 10.04
C THR A 29 -1.47 -11.71 10.59
N GLY A 30 -1.63 -11.84 11.91
CA GLY A 30 -2.25 -13.01 12.51
C GLY A 30 -3.75 -13.13 12.22
N ARG A 31 -4.36 -12.11 11.62
CA ARG A 31 -5.76 -12.10 11.21
C ARG A 31 -5.88 -12.05 9.69
N ALA A 32 -6.91 -12.72 9.18
CA ALA A 32 -7.26 -12.66 7.78
C ALA A 32 -7.74 -11.26 7.39
N ASN A 33 -7.31 -10.79 6.22
CA ASN A 33 -7.67 -9.49 5.68
C ASN A 33 -7.83 -9.61 4.15
N PRO A 34 -8.91 -9.12 3.55
CA PRO A 34 -9.06 -9.12 2.09
C PRO A 34 -7.90 -8.44 1.35
N GLY A 35 -7.29 -7.42 1.93
CA GLY A 35 -6.13 -6.71 1.36
C GLY A 35 -4.90 -7.60 1.13
N MET A 36 -4.80 -8.75 1.80
CA MET A 36 -3.73 -9.72 1.58
C MET A 36 -3.64 -10.20 0.12
N PHE A 37 -4.76 -10.19 -0.58
CA PHE A 37 -4.89 -10.72 -1.93
C PHE A 37 -4.83 -9.66 -3.02
N SER A 38 -4.67 -8.39 -2.67
CA SER A 38 -4.78 -7.26 -3.59
C SER A 38 -3.76 -7.27 -4.74
N ARG A 39 -2.60 -7.91 -4.54
CA ARG A 39 -1.53 -7.98 -5.54
C ARG A 39 -1.46 -9.31 -6.29
N ILE A 40 -2.32 -10.24 -5.94
CA ILE A 40 -2.38 -11.52 -6.65
C ILE A 40 -3.16 -11.32 -7.94
N VAL A 41 -2.51 -11.61 -9.05
CA VAL A 41 -3.08 -11.48 -10.39
C VAL A 41 -3.11 -12.83 -11.09
N ILE A 42 -4.08 -13.01 -11.98
CA ILE A 42 -4.14 -14.13 -12.90
C ILE A 42 -4.28 -13.63 -14.34
N ASP A 43 -3.94 -14.48 -15.27
CA ASP A 43 -4.24 -14.25 -16.69
C ASP A 43 -5.74 -14.47 -16.91
N TYR A 44 -6.47 -13.37 -17.10
CA TYR A 44 -7.89 -13.39 -17.42
C TYR A 44 -8.09 -12.96 -18.85
N TYR A 45 -8.31 -13.95 -19.72
CA TYR A 45 -8.47 -13.74 -21.16
C TYR A 45 -7.36 -12.88 -21.79
N GLY A 46 -6.11 -13.17 -21.43
CA GLY A 46 -4.93 -12.47 -21.95
C GLY A 46 -4.52 -11.19 -21.22
N THR A 47 -5.24 -10.81 -20.17
CA THR A 47 -4.96 -9.61 -19.37
C THR A 47 -4.68 -10.00 -17.92
N ASN A 48 -3.55 -9.54 -17.37
CA ASN A 48 -3.26 -9.72 -15.96
C ASN A 48 -4.26 -8.93 -15.11
N THR A 49 -5.11 -9.64 -14.38
CA THR A 49 -6.22 -9.06 -13.62
C THR A 49 -6.09 -9.46 -12.15
N PRO A 50 -6.20 -8.51 -11.19
CA PRO A 50 -6.22 -8.83 -9.78
C PRO A 50 -7.40 -9.75 -9.42
N ILE A 51 -7.17 -10.73 -8.57
CA ILE A 51 -8.22 -11.66 -8.16
C ILE A 51 -9.35 -10.98 -7.39
N THR A 52 -9.09 -9.83 -6.79
CA THR A 52 -10.10 -9.00 -6.13
C THR A 52 -11.19 -8.49 -7.06
N GLN A 53 -10.89 -8.40 -8.36
CA GLN A 53 -11.87 -8.03 -9.40
C GLN A 53 -12.62 -9.23 -9.97
N LEU A 54 -12.13 -10.44 -9.72
CA LEU A 54 -12.64 -11.69 -10.31
C LEU A 54 -13.41 -12.57 -9.31
N ALA A 55 -13.39 -12.21 -8.05
CA ALA A 55 -14.00 -12.97 -6.98
C ALA A 55 -14.46 -12.07 -5.83
N SER A 56 -15.48 -12.53 -5.11
CA SER A 56 -15.80 -11.94 -3.80
C SER A 56 -14.89 -12.55 -2.74
N ILE A 57 -14.38 -11.71 -1.83
CA ILE A 57 -13.51 -12.13 -0.74
C ILE A 57 -14.16 -11.76 0.57
N ASN A 58 -14.48 -12.76 1.39
CA ASN A 58 -15.11 -12.60 2.70
C ASN A 58 -14.25 -13.23 3.79
N VAL A 59 -14.30 -12.65 4.98
CA VAL A 59 -13.58 -13.12 6.16
C VAL A 59 -14.62 -13.48 7.23
N PRO A 60 -15.20 -14.70 7.18
CA PRO A 60 -16.20 -15.11 8.15
C PRO A 60 -15.66 -15.33 9.56
N GLU A 61 -14.38 -15.66 9.67
CA GLU A 61 -13.65 -15.85 10.93
C GLU A 61 -12.29 -15.18 10.90
N ALA A 62 -11.70 -14.92 12.05
CA ALA A 62 -10.46 -14.18 12.18
C ALA A 62 -9.28 -14.73 11.36
N ARG A 63 -9.27 -16.04 11.08
CA ARG A 63 -8.21 -16.73 10.32
C ARG A 63 -8.72 -17.54 9.14
N LEU A 64 -9.93 -17.27 8.69
CA LEU A 64 -10.53 -17.95 7.54
C LEU A 64 -10.96 -16.93 6.50
N VAL A 65 -10.50 -17.12 5.27
CA VAL A 65 -10.93 -16.34 4.11
C VAL A 65 -11.72 -17.27 3.18
N VAL A 66 -12.85 -16.81 2.70
CA VAL A 66 -13.66 -17.49 1.69
C VAL A 66 -13.66 -16.65 0.42
N ILE A 67 -13.20 -17.24 -0.66
CA ILE A 67 -13.10 -16.59 -1.98
C ILE A 67 -14.06 -17.31 -2.92
N LYS A 68 -15.02 -16.56 -3.44
CA LYS A 68 -16.00 -17.06 -4.40
C LYS A 68 -15.76 -16.41 -5.76
N PRO A 69 -15.22 -17.15 -6.74
CA PRO A 69 -15.07 -16.63 -8.10
C PRO A 69 -16.42 -16.25 -8.70
N TYR A 70 -16.46 -15.16 -9.43
CA TYR A 70 -17.66 -14.77 -10.19
C TYR A 70 -17.91 -15.72 -11.36
N GLU A 71 -16.83 -16.25 -11.95
CA GLU A 71 -16.87 -17.25 -13.01
C GLU A 71 -16.28 -18.58 -12.51
N ALA A 72 -17.05 -19.64 -12.58
CA ALA A 72 -16.64 -20.96 -12.08
C ALA A 72 -15.39 -21.51 -12.76
N ASN A 73 -15.15 -21.15 -14.03
CA ASN A 73 -13.98 -21.57 -14.79
C ASN A 73 -12.67 -20.91 -14.33
N GLN A 74 -12.73 -19.89 -13.49
CA GLN A 74 -11.56 -19.19 -12.94
C GLN A 74 -11.11 -19.75 -11.59
N LEU A 75 -11.88 -20.65 -10.98
CA LEU A 75 -11.62 -21.18 -9.64
C LEU A 75 -10.22 -21.79 -9.52
N HIS A 76 -9.85 -22.65 -10.45
CA HIS A 76 -8.55 -23.32 -10.44
C HIS A 76 -7.38 -22.33 -10.60
N ALA A 77 -7.51 -21.35 -11.52
CA ALA A 77 -6.50 -20.34 -11.75
C ALA A 77 -6.27 -19.46 -10.51
N ILE A 78 -7.36 -19.06 -9.84
CA ILE A 78 -7.30 -18.26 -8.61
C ILE A 78 -6.67 -19.08 -7.49
N GLU A 79 -7.08 -20.31 -7.29
CA GLU A 79 -6.50 -21.20 -6.27
C GLU A 79 -5.00 -21.40 -6.47
N THR A 80 -4.57 -21.67 -7.69
CA THR A 80 -3.15 -21.86 -8.04
C THR A 80 -2.34 -20.58 -7.78
N ALA A 81 -2.87 -19.42 -8.16
CA ALA A 81 -2.22 -18.14 -7.91
C ALA A 81 -2.03 -17.85 -6.41
N ILE A 82 -3.01 -18.18 -5.59
CA ILE A 82 -2.93 -18.04 -4.13
C ILE A 82 -1.87 -18.99 -3.57
N ARG A 83 -1.86 -20.23 -4.02
CA ARG A 83 -0.89 -21.24 -3.56
C ARG A 83 0.54 -20.84 -3.88
N ASN A 84 0.77 -20.26 -5.04
CA ASN A 84 2.09 -19.84 -5.51
C ASN A 84 2.50 -18.43 -5.01
N SER A 85 1.62 -17.76 -4.27
CA SER A 85 1.91 -16.43 -3.71
C SER A 85 2.85 -16.49 -2.50
N ASP A 86 3.39 -15.32 -2.13
CA ASP A 86 4.27 -15.15 -0.97
C ASP A 86 3.55 -15.25 0.39
N LEU A 87 2.23 -15.45 0.39
CA LEU A 87 1.45 -15.45 1.62
C LEU A 87 1.71 -16.66 2.51
N GLY A 88 2.25 -17.75 1.95
CA GLY A 88 2.53 -18.96 2.72
C GLY A 88 1.26 -19.66 3.24
N VAL A 89 0.19 -19.58 2.46
CA VAL A 89 -1.11 -20.20 2.79
C VAL A 89 -1.42 -21.34 1.82
N ASN A 90 -2.20 -22.32 2.28
CA ASN A 90 -2.67 -23.44 1.47
C ASN A 90 -4.16 -23.28 1.20
N PRO A 91 -4.57 -22.88 -0.01
CA PRO A 91 -5.97 -22.82 -0.37
C PRO A 91 -6.53 -24.22 -0.59
N THR A 92 -7.78 -24.41 -0.23
CA THR A 92 -8.59 -25.60 -0.55
C THR A 92 -9.87 -25.17 -1.23
N ASN A 93 -10.45 -26.00 -2.07
CA ASN A 93 -11.72 -25.70 -2.71
C ASN A 93 -12.70 -26.87 -2.58
N ASP A 94 -14.00 -26.54 -2.67
CA ASP A 94 -15.09 -27.51 -2.69
C ASP A 94 -15.79 -27.60 -4.06
N GLY A 95 -15.13 -27.06 -5.11
CA GLY A 95 -15.67 -26.96 -6.47
C GLY A 95 -16.39 -25.64 -6.75
N THR A 96 -16.75 -24.86 -5.71
CA THR A 96 -17.50 -23.60 -5.84
C THR A 96 -16.78 -22.45 -5.14
N LEU A 97 -16.21 -22.73 -3.97
CA LEU A 97 -15.54 -21.76 -3.09
C LEU A 97 -14.10 -22.18 -2.84
N ILE A 98 -13.25 -21.20 -2.66
CA ILE A 98 -11.88 -21.38 -2.18
C ILE A 98 -11.84 -20.96 -0.72
N ARG A 99 -11.34 -21.85 0.15
CA ARG A 99 -11.12 -21.56 1.57
C ARG A 99 -9.62 -21.42 1.81
N VAL A 100 -9.26 -20.34 2.48
CA VAL A 100 -7.87 -20.06 2.85
C VAL A 100 -7.79 -19.93 4.36
N ALA A 101 -7.16 -20.91 5.01
CA ALA A 101 -6.85 -20.82 6.44
C ALA A 101 -5.55 -20.03 6.60
N VAL A 102 -5.60 -18.99 7.42
CA VAL A 102 -4.43 -18.17 7.75
C VAL A 102 -3.79 -18.72 9.03
N PRO A 103 -2.62 -19.37 8.96
CA PRO A 103 -1.98 -19.92 10.16
C PRO A 103 -1.47 -18.80 11.07
N GLN A 104 -1.36 -19.10 12.37
CA GLN A 104 -0.75 -18.17 13.32
C GLN A 104 0.70 -17.86 12.92
N LEU A 105 1.10 -16.61 13.15
CA LEU A 105 2.47 -16.20 12.97
C LEU A 105 3.34 -16.68 14.14
N THR A 106 4.52 -17.21 13.83
CA THR A 106 5.57 -17.43 14.83
C THR A 106 6.13 -16.07 15.28
N GLU A 107 6.73 -16.00 16.45
CA GLU A 107 7.37 -14.78 16.94
C GLU A 107 8.48 -14.31 15.99
N GLU A 108 9.28 -15.23 15.47
CA GLU A 108 10.32 -14.94 14.48
C GLU A 108 9.76 -14.34 13.21
N ARG A 109 8.71 -14.95 12.64
CA ARG A 109 8.07 -14.45 11.42
C ARG A 109 7.42 -13.10 11.65
N ARG A 110 6.85 -12.89 12.82
CA ARG A 110 6.26 -11.62 13.22
C ARG A 110 7.28 -10.50 13.22
N ARG A 111 8.47 -10.74 13.77
CA ARG A 111 9.60 -9.78 13.75
C ARG A 111 10.05 -9.45 12.33
N GLU A 112 10.15 -10.45 11.45
CA GLU A 112 10.50 -10.25 10.06
C GLU A 112 9.48 -9.35 9.36
N LEU A 113 8.18 -9.57 9.59
CA LEU A 113 7.12 -8.78 9.00
C LEU A 113 7.09 -7.35 9.52
N VAL A 114 7.38 -7.13 10.80
CA VAL A 114 7.58 -5.77 11.36
C VAL A 114 8.71 -5.06 10.65
N LYS A 115 9.81 -5.75 10.39
CA LYS A 115 10.95 -5.20 9.65
C LYS A 115 10.59 -4.83 8.23
N GLN A 116 9.80 -5.66 7.55
CA GLN A 116 9.27 -5.36 6.22
C GLN A 116 8.36 -4.13 6.24
N ALA A 117 7.47 -4.02 7.22
CA ALA A 117 6.59 -2.86 7.37
C ALA A 117 7.39 -1.56 7.54
N LYS A 118 8.41 -1.57 8.39
CA LYS A 118 9.31 -0.43 8.58
C LYS A 118 10.05 -0.06 7.29
N GLY A 119 10.52 -1.06 6.55
CA GLY A 119 11.18 -0.86 5.26
C GLY A 119 10.27 -0.21 4.23
N LYS A 120 9.04 -0.66 4.11
CA LYS A 120 8.03 -0.05 3.22
C LYS A 120 7.70 1.38 3.63
N GLY A 121 7.61 1.66 4.91
CA GLY A 121 7.44 3.01 5.43
C GLY A 121 8.61 3.92 5.08
N GLU A 122 9.84 3.44 5.22
CA GLU A 122 11.03 4.23 4.85
C GLU A 122 11.07 4.52 3.35
N ASP A 123 10.76 3.56 2.50
CA ASP A 123 10.68 3.77 1.06
C ASP A 123 9.66 4.86 0.70
N ALA A 124 8.51 4.86 1.37
CA ALA A 124 7.49 5.89 1.19
C ALA A 124 7.96 7.28 1.66
N ARG A 125 8.64 7.35 2.80
CA ARG A 125 9.20 8.61 3.31
C ARG A 125 10.28 9.17 2.36
N VAL A 126 11.14 8.32 1.83
CA VAL A 126 12.14 8.70 0.82
C VAL A 126 11.43 9.27 -0.42
N SER A 127 10.36 8.63 -0.89
CA SER A 127 9.57 9.13 -2.01
C SER A 127 8.99 10.52 -1.74
N VAL A 128 8.39 10.74 -0.58
CA VAL A 128 7.82 12.04 -0.18
C VAL A 128 8.92 13.11 -0.09
N ARG A 129 10.07 12.80 0.49
CA ARG A 129 11.20 13.74 0.57
C ARG A 129 11.76 14.09 -0.81
N ASN A 130 11.81 13.14 -1.74
CA ASN A 130 12.23 13.40 -3.12
C ASN A 130 11.24 14.31 -3.85
N ILE A 131 9.93 14.13 -3.63
CA ILE A 131 8.89 15.01 -4.17
C ILE A 131 9.08 16.43 -3.62
N ARG A 132 9.29 16.56 -2.30
CA ARG A 132 9.60 17.85 -1.65
C ARG A 132 10.82 18.52 -2.28
N ARG A 133 11.91 17.78 -2.45
CA ARG A 133 13.16 18.31 -3.04
C ARG A 133 12.93 18.89 -4.42
N LYS A 134 12.23 18.14 -5.28
CA LYS A 134 11.92 18.62 -6.64
C LYS A 134 11.02 19.85 -6.64
N ALA A 135 10.02 19.89 -5.77
CA ALA A 135 9.17 21.06 -5.63
C ALA A 135 9.95 22.28 -5.11
N MET A 136 10.88 22.08 -4.19
CA MET A 136 11.75 23.14 -3.68
C MET A 136 12.65 23.68 -4.78
N GLU A 137 13.22 22.82 -5.62
CA GLU A 137 14.01 23.21 -6.79
C GLU A 137 13.20 24.08 -7.75
N GLU A 138 11.93 23.73 -7.97
CA GLU A 138 11.03 24.53 -8.81
C GLU A 138 10.71 25.89 -8.19
N LEU A 139 10.47 25.97 -6.89
CA LEU A 139 10.28 27.24 -6.19
C LEU A 139 11.52 28.14 -6.27
N HIS A 140 12.71 27.56 -6.15
CA HIS A 140 13.96 28.30 -6.30
C HIS A 140 14.16 28.80 -7.74
N ARG A 141 13.76 28.01 -8.75
CA ARG A 141 13.77 28.45 -10.15
C ARG A 141 12.83 29.66 -10.35
N ILE A 142 11.61 29.58 -9.86
CA ILE A 142 10.63 30.67 -9.95
C ILE A 142 11.18 31.95 -9.32
N ARG A 143 11.83 31.87 -8.17
CA ARG A 143 12.48 33.01 -7.52
C ARG A 143 13.62 33.58 -8.35
N LYS A 144 14.51 32.72 -8.86
CA LYS A 144 15.67 33.10 -9.65
C LYS A 144 15.29 33.81 -10.96
N GLU A 145 14.22 33.35 -11.60
CA GLU A 145 13.71 33.92 -12.84
C GLU A 145 12.84 35.18 -12.62
N GLY A 146 12.59 35.53 -11.36
CA GLY A 146 11.79 36.71 -11.01
C GLY A 146 10.30 36.56 -11.34
N GLU A 147 9.82 35.34 -11.50
CA GLU A 147 8.41 35.05 -11.84
C GLU A 147 7.47 35.28 -10.62
N ALA A 148 8.00 35.30 -9.40
CA ALA A 148 7.26 35.61 -8.18
C ALA A 148 8.16 36.35 -7.18
N GLY A 149 7.53 37.07 -6.25
CA GLY A 149 8.23 37.79 -5.20
C GLY A 149 8.89 36.85 -4.18
N GLU A 150 9.96 37.35 -3.56
CA GLU A 150 10.74 36.59 -2.58
C GLU A 150 9.91 36.17 -1.37
N ASP A 151 9.00 37.02 -0.92
CA ASP A 151 8.08 36.74 0.19
C ASP A 151 7.06 35.66 -0.16
N ASP A 152 6.56 35.64 -1.41
CA ASP A 152 5.63 34.65 -1.89
C ASP A 152 6.28 33.27 -1.98
N VAL A 153 7.49 33.21 -2.49
CA VAL A 153 8.27 31.96 -2.56
C VAL A 153 8.59 31.48 -1.13
N GLY A 154 8.99 32.35 -0.23
CA GLY A 154 9.27 32.01 1.17
C GLY A 154 8.05 31.42 1.89
N ARG A 155 6.84 31.95 1.62
CA ARG A 155 5.61 31.37 2.15
C ARG A 155 5.32 29.99 1.56
N ALA A 156 5.52 29.84 0.26
CA ALA A 156 5.35 28.57 -0.43
C ALA A 156 6.31 27.48 0.09
N GLU A 157 7.56 27.84 0.38
CA GLU A 157 8.53 26.92 1.00
C GLU A 157 8.05 26.40 2.36
N LYS A 158 7.48 27.30 3.19
CA LYS A 158 6.90 26.92 4.49
C LYS A 158 5.67 26.03 4.33
N ASP A 159 4.81 26.33 3.39
CA ASP A 159 3.62 25.52 3.10
C ASP A 159 4.02 24.13 2.60
N LEU A 160 5.03 24.04 1.74
CA LEU A 160 5.59 22.79 1.28
C LEU A 160 6.15 21.94 2.42
N ASP A 161 6.88 22.55 3.35
CA ASP A 161 7.39 21.85 4.52
C ASP A 161 6.26 21.34 5.42
N LYS A 162 5.23 22.13 5.62
CA LYS A 162 4.05 21.73 6.39
C LYS A 162 3.33 20.55 5.74
N THR A 163 3.11 20.60 4.43
CA THR A 163 2.50 19.52 3.67
C THR A 163 3.36 18.25 3.74
N THR A 164 4.67 18.39 3.59
CA THR A 164 5.61 17.25 3.71
C THR A 164 5.49 16.57 5.07
N HIS A 165 5.51 17.34 6.16
CA HIS A 165 5.33 16.81 7.51
C HIS A 165 4.01 16.06 7.68
N GLN A 166 2.94 16.61 7.13
CA GLN A 166 1.62 15.99 7.18
C GLN A 166 1.61 14.60 6.54
N TYR A 167 2.20 14.45 5.36
CA TYR A 167 2.24 13.16 4.66
C TYR A 167 3.23 12.18 5.28
N VAL A 168 4.37 12.65 5.78
CA VAL A 168 5.31 11.81 6.56
C VAL A 168 4.63 11.26 7.81
N ASN A 169 3.88 12.09 8.53
CA ASN A 169 3.12 11.65 9.70
C ASN A 169 2.06 10.61 9.35
N GLN A 170 1.37 10.74 8.21
CA GLN A 170 0.42 9.74 7.74
C GLN A 170 1.11 8.38 7.48
N ILE A 171 2.30 8.40 6.88
CA ILE A 171 3.10 7.18 6.67
C ILE A 171 3.49 6.56 8.02
N ASP A 172 3.96 7.35 8.96
CA ASP A 172 4.36 6.90 10.30
C ASP A 172 3.19 6.24 11.04
N GLU A 173 2.00 6.81 10.94
CA GLU A 173 0.78 6.24 11.53
C GLU A 173 0.38 4.92 10.87
N LEU A 174 0.49 4.82 9.54
CA LEU A 174 0.23 3.57 8.81
C LEU A 174 1.18 2.45 9.26
N VAL A 175 2.47 2.75 9.39
CA VAL A 175 3.47 1.79 9.86
C VAL A 175 3.20 1.37 11.30
N LYS A 176 2.93 2.34 12.18
CA LYS A 176 2.63 2.07 13.59
C LYS A 176 1.39 1.20 13.76
N HIS A 177 0.36 1.46 12.98
CA HIS A 177 -0.87 0.66 12.99
C HIS A 177 -0.59 -0.78 12.55
N LYS A 178 0.20 -0.97 11.47
CA LYS A 178 0.58 -2.30 11.00
C LYS A 178 1.44 -3.05 12.00
N GLU A 179 2.37 -2.37 12.65
CA GLU A 179 3.17 -2.98 13.73
C GLU A 179 2.29 -3.45 14.89
N GLY A 180 1.29 -2.65 15.27
CA GLY A 180 0.31 -3.03 16.29
C GLY A 180 -0.46 -4.28 15.92
N GLU A 181 -0.95 -4.37 14.68
CA GLU A 181 -1.64 -5.56 14.17
C GLU A 181 -0.74 -6.81 14.16
N LEU A 182 0.53 -6.65 13.81
CA LEU A 182 1.51 -7.75 13.77
C LEU A 182 1.90 -8.24 15.18
N LEU A 183 1.81 -7.38 16.18
CA LEU A 183 2.13 -7.71 17.57
C LEU A 183 0.93 -8.23 18.37
N GLU A 184 -0.27 -8.15 17.83
CA GLU A 184 -1.45 -8.77 18.45
C GLU A 184 -1.33 -10.30 18.45
N VAL A 185 -1.58 -10.89 19.61
CA VAL A 185 -1.52 -12.34 19.82
C VAL A 185 -2.90 -12.96 19.66
#